data_346a0b45b92ccfbe26ea4e6bbfaab501
#
_entry.id   346a0b45b92ccfbe26ea4e6bbfaab501
#
_cell.length_a   1.000
_cell.length_b   1.000
_cell.length_c   1.000
_cell.angle_alpha   90.00
_cell.angle_beta   90.00
_cell.angle_gamma   90.00
#
_symmetry.space_group_name_H-M   'P 1'
#
loop_
_entity.id
_entity.type
_entity.pdbx_description
1 polymer ?
#
loop_
_entity_poly.entity_id
_entity_poly.type
_entity_poly.pdbx_seq_one_letter_code
_entity_poly.pdbx_strand_id
1 'polypeptide(L)'
;KKMDKRYDHLKNEKQSQKTWEDKKLYKFDAKDKKQIFSIDTPPPTVSGSLHVGHIFSYTHTDIISRFKRMSGHNVFYPMGYDDNGLPTERFVEKKHKLRAHMLKRSEFMDLCLKESENSSKEFSELWKSMGLSIDWSQTYSTISEPVRKISQYSFIDLYNKGFIYRKEEPALYCPICRTSVAQAELDNVEVKTTFNDIEFKTPGGEKLVIATTRPELLPACVAVFYHPKDKRYIHLKGEKAITPVFNKEVPILADDAVDKDKGTGLVMCCTFGDQQDITWYKNHKLPLVQVVGRNGVWLDEAGPLAGLRVRDARKKVLEL
;
A
#
# COMPACT_ATOMS: atom_id res chain seq x y z
N LYS A 1 -23.01 9.46 -54.42
CA LYS A 1 -23.68 8.56 -53.47
C LYS A 1 -24.68 9.37 -52.65
N LYS A 2 -25.95 8.92 -52.59
CA LYS A 2 -26.99 9.55 -51.79
C LYS A 2 -26.66 9.32 -50.31
N MET A 3 -26.55 10.37 -49.49
CA MET A 3 -26.35 10.26 -48.07
C MET A 3 -27.56 9.66 -47.39
N ASP A 4 -27.37 8.81 -46.41
CA ASP A 4 -28.47 8.26 -45.59
C ASP A 4 -29.17 9.38 -44.80
N LYS A 5 -30.49 9.27 -44.68
CA LYS A 5 -31.33 10.29 -43.99
C LYS A 5 -31.00 10.42 -42.50
N ARG A 6 -30.43 9.40 -41.89
CA ARG A 6 -30.02 9.39 -40.50
C ARG A 6 -28.56 8.93 -40.41
N TYR A 7 -27.77 9.56 -39.53
CA TYR A 7 -26.43 9.15 -39.21
C TYR A 7 -26.43 7.89 -38.32
N ASP A 8 -25.88 6.81 -38.83
CA ASP A 8 -25.67 5.57 -38.07
C ASP A 8 -24.26 5.60 -37.45
N HIS A 9 -24.18 6.04 -36.18
CA HIS A 9 -22.93 6.21 -35.47
C HIS A 9 -22.18 4.87 -35.33
N LEU A 10 -22.85 3.80 -34.96
CA LEU A 10 -22.20 2.50 -34.73
C LEU A 10 -21.53 1.96 -36.01
N LYS A 11 -22.20 2.09 -37.14
CA LYS A 11 -21.64 1.68 -38.44
C LYS A 11 -20.47 2.56 -38.86
N ASN A 12 -20.62 3.89 -38.73
CA ASN A 12 -19.62 4.83 -39.17
C ASN A 12 -18.37 4.82 -38.26
N GLU A 13 -18.53 4.63 -36.94
CA GLU A 13 -17.41 4.49 -36.01
C GLU A 13 -16.57 3.26 -36.33
N LYS A 14 -17.20 2.09 -36.53
CA LYS A 14 -16.48 0.85 -36.93
C LYS A 14 -15.75 1.02 -38.26
N GLN A 15 -16.37 1.68 -39.22
CA GLN A 15 -15.74 1.94 -40.54
C GLN A 15 -14.57 2.90 -40.41
N SER A 16 -14.67 3.92 -39.58
CA SER A 16 -13.60 4.88 -39.30
C SER A 16 -12.41 4.19 -38.64
N GLN A 17 -12.65 3.42 -37.59
CA GLN A 17 -11.61 2.66 -36.88
C GLN A 17 -10.87 1.72 -37.83
N LYS A 18 -11.61 0.95 -38.65
CA LYS A 18 -11.02 0.09 -39.65
C LYS A 18 -10.15 0.88 -40.65
N THR A 19 -10.65 2.03 -41.08
CA THR A 19 -9.91 2.91 -42.01
C THR A 19 -8.58 3.41 -41.40
N TRP A 20 -8.61 3.75 -40.10
CA TRP A 20 -7.42 4.20 -39.38
C TRP A 20 -6.37 3.06 -39.23
N GLU A 21 -6.84 1.85 -38.92
CA GLU A 21 -5.99 0.66 -38.83
C GLU A 21 -5.36 0.30 -40.21
N ASP A 22 -6.17 0.20 -41.26
CA ASP A 22 -5.73 -0.14 -42.60
C ASP A 22 -4.69 0.87 -43.14
N LYS A 23 -4.90 2.14 -42.85
CA LYS A 23 -3.97 3.24 -43.23
C LYS A 23 -2.81 3.41 -42.25
N LYS A 24 -2.78 2.67 -41.15
CA LYS A 24 -1.77 2.80 -40.07
C LYS A 24 -1.61 4.26 -39.61
N LEU A 25 -2.74 4.99 -39.50
CA LEU A 25 -2.77 6.44 -39.36
C LEU A 25 -2.06 6.92 -38.05
N TYR A 26 -2.07 6.12 -37.03
CA TYR A 26 -1.51 6.45 -35.71
C TYR A 26 -0.16 5.78 -35.42
N LYS A 27 0.37 5.04 -36.42
CA LYS A 27 1.63 4.32 -36.24
C LYS A 27 2.78 5.31 -36.13
N PHE A 28 3.61 5.12 -35.11
CA PHE A 28 4.89 5.85 -34.98
C PHE A 28 5.95 5.29 -35.91
N ASP A 29 6.68 6.16 -36.58
CA ASP A 29 7.80 5.78 -37.42
C ASP A 29 9.10 6.40 -36.91
N ALA A 30 9.95 5.58 -36.29
CA ALA A 30 11.24 6.02 -35.75
C ALA A 30 12.20 6.62 -36.83
N LYS A 31 11.94 6.40 -38.12
CA LYS A 31 12.73 6.93 -39.24
C LYS A 31 12.19 8.24 -39.78
N ASP A 32 11.00 8.66 -39.39
CA ASP A 32 10.42 9.96 -39.78
C ASP A 32 11.26 11.11 -39.20
N LYS A 33 11.62 12.07 -40.04
CA LYS A 33 12.44 13.23 -39.66
C LYS A 33 11.63 14.35 -38.95
N LYS A 34 10.32 14.21 -38.86
CA LYS A 34 9.48 15.18 -38.15
C LYS A 34 9.87 15.24 -36.69
N GLN A 35 9.61 16.37 -36.05
CA GLN A 35 9.80 16.52 -34.64
C GLN A 35 8.95 15.48 -33.88
N ILE A 36 9.59 14.70 -32.99
CA ILE A 36 8.92 13.69 -32.19
C ILE A 36 8.18 14.37 -31.04
N PHE A 37 6.96 13.93 -30.79
CA PHE A 37 6.20 14.25 -29.58
C PHE A 37 5.80 12.94 -28.91
N SER A 38 6.35 12.68 -27.73
CA SER A 38 6.03 11.50 -26.92
C SER A 38 4.93 11.80 -25.94
N ILE A 39 4.03 10.84 -25.77
CA ILE A 39 3.02 10.83 -24.72
C ILE A 39 3.32 9.67 -23.79
N ASP A 40 3.48 9.99 -22.52
CA ASP A 40 3.63 9.04 -21.45
C ASP A 40 2.37 9.09 -20.56
N THR A 41 1.61 8.01 -20.57
CA THR A 41 0.43 7.85 -19.70
C THR A 41 0.70 6.70 -18.72
N PRO A 42 0.37 6.85 -17.43
CA PRO A 42 0.41 5.72 -16.51
C PRO A 42 -0.43 4.57 -17.06
N PRO A 43 0.12 3.34 -17.14
CA PRO A 43 -0.67 2.20 -17.58
C PRO A 43 -1.81 1.93 -16.58
N PRO A 44 -3.06 1.75 -17.06
CA PRO A 44 -4.17 1.45 -16.16
C PRO A 44 -3.98 0.08 -15.51
N THR A 45 -4.30 0.00 -14.22
CA THR A 45 -4.29 -1.26 -13.49
C THR A 45 -5.45 -2.14 -13.97
N VAL A 46 -5.14 -3.36 -14.40
CA VAL A 46 -6.13 -4.31 -14.96
C VAL A 46 -6.88 -5.07 -13.85
N SER A 47 -7.41 -4.33 -12.88
CA SER A 47 -8.12 -4.86 -11.70
C SER A 47 -9.55 -4.32 -11.61
N GLY A 48 -10.42 -4.81 -12.48
CA GLY A 48 -11.82 -4.40 -12.50
C GLY A 48 -12.25 -3.76 -13.81
N SER A 49 -13.31 -2.93 -13.78
CA SER A 49 -13.84 -2.25 -14.97
C SER A 49 -13.31 -0.84 -15.08
N LEU A 50 -13.11 -0.37 -16.30
CA LEU A 50 -12.86 1.03 -16.57
C LEU A 50 -14.07 1.88 -16.13
N HIS A 51 -13.78 3.05 -15.60
CA HIS A 51 -14.81 4.01 -15.18
C HIS A 51 -14.61 5.37 -15.87
N VAL A 52 -15.60 6.26 -15.71
CA VAL A 52 -15.60 7.58 -16.37
C VAL A 52 -14.33 8.39 -16.14
N GLY A 53 -13.65 8.24 -15.00
CA GLY A 53 -12.37 8.91 -14.73
C GLY A 53 -11.25 8.49 -15.67
N HIS A 54 -11.17 7.20 -16.02
CA HIS A 54 -10.24 6.73 -17.05
C HIS A 54 -10.56 7.34 -18.41
N ILE A 55 -11.83 7.29 -18.79
CA ILE A 55 -12.31 7.88 -20.06
C ILE A 55 -11.92 9.34 -20.16
N PHE A 56 -12.17 10.10 -19.10
CA PHE A 56 -11.84 11.52 -19.02
C PHE A 56 -10.35 11.78 -19.22
N SER A 57 -9.48 11.11 -18.46
CA SER A 57 -8.03 11.29 -18.53
C SER A 57 -7.45 10.94 -19.91
N TYR A 58 -7.85 9.79 -20.47
CA TYR A 58 -7.31 9.35 -21.75
C TYR A 58 -7.86 10.17 -22.92
N THR A 59 -9.09 10.70 -22.82
CA THR A 59 -9.64 11.63 -23.82
C THR A 59 -8.83 12.93 -23.88
N HIS A 60 -8.47 13.50 -22.73
CA HIS A 60 -7.61 14.69 -22.70
C HIS A 60 -6.27 14.44 -23.38
N THR A 61 -5.66 13.31 -23.09
CA THR A 61 -4.38 12.92 -23.71
C THR A 61 -4.53 12.73 -25.22
N ASP A 62 -5.62 12.12 -25.65
CA ASP A 62 -5.89 11.87 -27.07
C ASP A 62 -6.13 13.18 -27.85
N ILE A 63 -6.77 14.16 -27.27
CA ILE A 63 -6.94 15.49 -27.87
C ILE A 63 -5.57 16.12 -28.16
N ILE A 64 -4.64 16.05 -27.20
CA ILE A 64 -3.27 16.56 -27.36
C ILE A 64 -2.53 15.78 -28.45
N SER A 65 -2.65 14.45 -28.45
CA SER A 65 -2.07 13.57 -29.47
C SER A 65 -2.52 13.95 -30.87
N ARG A 66 -3.83 14.11 -31.07
CA ARG A 66 -4.40 14.50 -32.36
C ARG A 66 -3.95 15.89 -32.79
N PHE A 67 -3.98 16.86 -31.88
CA PHE A 67 -3.49 18.22 -32.14
C PHE A 67 -2.03 18.21 -32.64
N LYS A 68 -1.18 17.47 -31.93
CA LYS A 68 0.25 17.38 -32.31
C LYS A 68 0.47 16.70 -33.67
N ARG A 69 -0.29 15.63 -34.01
CA ARG A 69 -0.24 15.04 -35.34
C ARG A 69 -0.69 16.01 -36.42
N MET A 70 -1.78 16.73 -36.20
CA MET A 70 -2.29 17.75 -37.12
C MET A 70 -1.30 18.92 -37.30
N SER A 71 -0.51 19.22 -36.25
CA SER A 71 0.57 20.21 -36.29
C SER A 71 1.87 19.69 -36.90
N GLY A 72 1.88 18.49 -37.51
CA GLY A 72 3.01 17.96 -38.26
C GLY A 72 4.04 17.18 -37.43
N HIS A 73 3.76 16.84 -36.18
CA HIS A 73 4.68 16.02 -35.37
C HIS A 73 4.53 14.53 -35.69
N ASN A 74 5.62 13.79 -35.48
CA ASN A 74 5.61 12.34 -35.37
C ASN A 74 5.31 11.97 -33.94
N VAL A 75 4.08 11.49 -33.65
CA VAL A 75 3.60 11.28 -32.28
C VAL A 75 3.82 9.84 -31.88
N PHE A 76 4.59 9.64 -30.78
CA PHE A 76 4.73 8.36 -30.09
C PHE A 76 3.71 8.29 -28.95
N TYR A 77 2.67 7.48 -29.14
CA TYR A 77 1.61 7.26 -28.14
C TYR A 77 1.34 5.77 -27.97
N PRO A 78 2.09 5.07 -27.11
CA PRO A 78 1.88 3.66 -26.81
C PRO A 78 0.72 3.45 -25.82
N MET A 79 0.28 2.20 -25.66
CA MET A 79 -0.63 1.77 -24.60
C MET A 79 0.05 0.73 -23.71
N GLY A 80 0.04 0.98 -22.42
CA GLY A 80 0.51 0.04 -21.40
C GLY A 80 -0.63 -0.54 -20.57
N TYR A 81 -0.39 -1.67 -19.92
CA TYR A 81 -1.26 -2.28 -18.92
C TYR A 81 -0.45 -2.60 -17.66
N ASP A 82 -1.00 -2.20 -16.50
CA ASP A 82 -0.42 -2.56 -15.20
C ASP A 82 -1.09 -3.84 -14.70
N ASP A 83 -0.41 -4.95 -14.95
CA ASP A 83 -0.94 -6.31 -14.74
C ASP A 83 -0.62 -6.88 -13.36
N ASN A 84 0.14 -6.20 -12.55
CA ASN A 84 0.62 -6.72 -11.26
C ASN A 84 0.12 -5.91 -10.07
N GLY A 85 0.43 -6.43 -8.87
CA GLY A 85 0.15 -5.77 -7.61
C GLY A 85 -1.05 -6.32 -6.86
N LEU A 86 -1.21 -5.84 -5.63
CA LEU A 86 -2.26 -6.25 -4.71
C LEU A 86 -3.69 -6.04 -5.25
N PRO A 87 -4.00 -4.95 -5.99
CA PRO A 87 -5.33 -4.77 -6.58
C PRO A 87 -5.73 -5.91 -7.53
N THR A 88 -4.80 -6.40 -8.38
CA THR A 88 -5.05 -7.54 -9.28
C THR A 88 -5.31 -8.82 -8.49
N GLU A 89 -4.48 -9.12 -7.48
CA GLU A 89 -4.70 -10.28 -6.61
C GLU A 89 -6.08 -10.22 -5.92
N ARG A 90 -6.46 -9.06 -5.40
CA ARG A 90 -7.77 -8.82 -4.78
C ARG A 90 -8.93 -9.01 -5.74
N PHE A 91 -8.79 -8.54 -6.96
CA PHE A 91 -9.78 -8.73 -8.01
C PHE A 91 -9.99 -10.24 -8.29
N VAL A 92 -8.91 -10.99 -8.45
CA VAL A 92 -8.96 -12.45 -8.67
C VAL A 92 -9.58 -13.18 -7.49
N GLU A 93 -9.16 -12.89 -6.26
CA GLU A 93 -9.76 -13.47 -5.05
C GLU A 93 -11.27 -13.24 -4.96
N LYS A 94 -11.71 -12.00 -5.25
CA LYS A 94 -13.12 -11.62 -5.24
C LYS A 94 -13.91 -12.34 -6.34
N LYS A 95 -13.37 -12.35 -7.56
CA LYS A 95 -14.01 -12.94 -8.74
C LYS A 95 -14.19 -14.45 -8.57
N HIS A 96 -13.17 -15.14 -8.08
CA HIS A 96 -13.18 -16.59 -7.87
C HIS A 96 -13.63 -17.04 -6.48
N LYS A 97 -13.99 -16.09 -5.58
CA LYS A 97 -14.43 -16.37 -4.19
C LYS A 97 -13.43 -17.23 -3.40
N LEU A 98 -12.14 -16.96 -3.55
CA LEU A 98 -11.05 -17.68 -2.90
C LEU A 98 -10.07 -16.71 -2.20
N ARG A 99 -9.05 -17.26 -1.55
CA ARG A 99 -7.92 -16.49 -0.99
C ARG A 99 -6.61 -17.08 -1.52
N ALA A 100 -5.66 -16.21 -1.84
CA ALA A 100 -4.35 -16.61 -2.40
C ALA A 100 -3.65 -17.70 -1.58
N HIS A 101 -3.71 -17.60 -0.23
CA HIS A 101 -3.08 -18.56 0.68
C HIS A 101 -3.77 -19.94 0.75
N MET A 102 -4.92 -20.12 0.09
CA MET A 102 -5.64 -21.41 0.02
C MET A 102 -5.18 -22.27 -1.17
N LEU A 103 -4.42 -21.69 -2.09
CA LEU A 103 -3.91 -22.34 -3.29
C LEU A 103 -2.37 -22.42 -3.26
N LYS A 104 -1.82 -23.29 -4.10
CA LYS A 104 -0.39 -23.22 -4.42
C LYS A 104 -0.09 -21.91 -5.14
N ARG A 105 1.09 -21.34 -4.87
CA ARG A 105 1.50 -20.06 -5.48
C ARG A 105 1.42 -20.09 -7.02
N SER A 106 1.84 -21.17 -7.65
CA SER A 106 1.78 -21.34 -9.12
C SER A 106 0.33 -21.29 -9.64
N GLU A 107 -0.58 -22.01 -8.99
CA GLU A 107 -2.00 -22.03 -9.38
C GLU A 107 -2.65 -20.65 -9.28
N PHE A 108 -2.34 -19.91 -8.21
CA PHE A 108 -2.86 -18.56 -8.04
C PHE A 108 -2.23 -17.57 -9.04
N MET A 109 -0.95 -17.72 -9.35
CA MET A 109 -0.28 -16.92 -10.39
C MET A 109 -0.91 -17.16 -11.76
N ASP A 110 -1.21 -18.40 -12.13
CA ASP A 110 -1.83 -18.74 -13.42
C ASP A 110 -3.23 -18.12 -13.53
N LEU A 111 -4.00 -18.13 -12.45
CA LEU A 111 -5.29 -17.41 -12.39
C LEU A 111 -5.13 -15.90 -12.59
N CYS A 112 -4.16 -15.29 -11.91
CA CYS A 112 -3.90 -13.86 -12.06
C CYS A 112 -3.49 -13.49 -13.49
N LEU A 113 -2.60 -14.27 -14.11
CA LEU A 113 -2.18 -14.04 -15.50
C LEU A 113 -3.35 -14.12 -16.47
N LYS A 114 -4.20 -15.15 -16.33
CA LYS A 114 -5.38 -15.32 -17.17
C LYS A 114 -6.38 -14.17 -17.03
N GLU A 115 -6.63 -13.74 -15.80
CA GLU A 115 -7.57 -12.62 -15.57
C GLU A 115 -7.01 -11.27 -16.02
N SER A 116 -5.70 -11.03 -15.86
CA SER A 116 -5.05 -9.85 -16.42
C SER A 116 -5.16 -9.80 -17.94
N GLU A 117 -4.92 -10.94 -18.62
CA GLU A 117 -5.06 -11.01 -20.07
C GLU A 117 -6.50 -10.71 -20.53
N ASN A 118 -7.51 -11.26 -19.86
CA ASN A 118 -8.91 -10.99 -20.17
C ASN A 118 -9.25 -9.51 -19.99
N SER A 119 -8.86 -8.92 -18.84
CA SER A 119 -9.12 -7.51 -18.54
C SER A 119 -8.41 -6.58 -19.52
N SER A 120 -7.16 -6.88 -19.91
CA SER A 120 -6.42 -6.09 -20.91
C SER A 120 -7.09 -6.10 -22.28
N LYS A 121 -7.69 -7.23 -22.68
CA LYS A 121 -8.49 -7.32 -23.91
C LYS A 121 -9.73 -6.44 -23.84
N GLU A 122 -10.50 -6.53 -22.75
CA GLU A 122 -11.70 -5.70 -22.53
C GLU A 122 -11.35 -4.21 -22.54
N PHE A 123 -10.26 -3.82 -21.89
CA PHE A 123 -9.76 -2.44 -21.89
C PHE A 123 -9.38 -1.97 -23.30
N SER A 124 -8.66 -2.82 -24.05
CA SER A 124 -8.28 -2.52 -25.43
C SER A 124 -9.49 -2.28 -26.31
N GLU A 125 -10.50 -3.13 -26.21
CA GLU A 125 -11.73 -3.00 -27.00
C GLU A 125 -12.48 -1.71 -26.66
N LEU A 126 -12.57 -1.35 -25.37
CA LEU A 126 -13.19 -0.09 -24.96
C LEU A 126 -12.41 1.13 -25.48
N TRP A 127 -11.09 1.16 -25.31
CA TRP A 127 -10.26 2.26 -25.82
C TRP A 127 -10.36 2.42 -27.34
N LYS A 128 -10.40 1.31 -28.08
CA LYS A 128 -10.61 1.31 -29.51
C LYS A 128 -11.99 1.82 -29.86
N SER A 129 -13.04 1.42 -29.14
CA SER A 129 -14.41 1.90 -29.37
C SER A 129 -14.56 3.41 -29.17
N MET A 130 -13.80 3.97 -28.23
CA MET A 130 -13.71 5.43 -28.03
C MET A 130 -12.94 6.15 -29.14
N GLY A 131 -12.26 5.39 -30.00
CA GLY A 131 -11.48 5.93 -31.12
C GLY A 131 -10.18 6.61 -30.70
N LEU A 132 -9.55 6.22 -29.59
CA LEU A 132 -8.28 6.78 -29.15
C LEU A 132 -7.19 6.58 -30.21
N SER A 133 -6.40 7.62 -30.47
CA SER A 133 -5.38 7.65 -31.50
C SER A 133 -4.03 7.04 -31.05
N ILE A 134 -4.11 5.87 -30.46
CA ILE A 134 -3.00 5.09 -29.90
C ILE A 134 -2.32 4.27 -30.99
N ASP A 135 -1.00 4.14 -30.92
CA ASP A 135 -0.27 3.14 -31.70
C ASP A 135 -0.35 1.77 -31.03
N TRP A 136 -1.36 0.99 -31.42
CA TRP A 136 -1.60 -0.34 -30.86
C TRP A 136 -0.47 -1.35 -31.12
N SER A 137 0.44 -1.05 -32.06
CA SER A 137 1.62 -1.88 -32.32
C SER A 137 2.70 -1.72 -31.22
N GLN A 138 2.57 -0.70 -30.38
CA GLN A 138 3.48 -0.39 -29.29
C GLN A 138 2.86 -0.72 -27.92
N THR A 139 1.93 -1.66 -27.88
CA THR A 139 1.31 -2.12 -26.62
C THR A 139 2.31 -2.89 -25.78
N TYR A 140 2.31 -2.65 -24.47
CA TYR A 140 3.16 -3.35 -23.51
C TYR A 140 2.40 -3.73 -22.24
N SER A 141 2.91 -4.72 -21.53
CA SER A 141 2.47 -5.16 -20.21
C SER A 141 3.60 -5.00 -19.20
N THR A 142 3.29 -4.56 -17.98
CA THR A 142 4.30 -4.40 -16.90
C THR A 142 4.93 -5.72 -16.47
N ILE A 143 4.33 -6.86 -16.82
CA ILE A 143 4.84 -8.21 -16.54
C ILE A 143 5.39 -8.93 -17.77
N SER A 144 5.48 -8.24 -18.93
CA SER A 144 6.09 -8.84 -20.12
C SER A 144 7.57 -9.16 -19.90
N GLU A 145 8.08 -10.14 -20.65
CA GLU A 145 9.48 -10.58 -20.48
C GLU A 145 10.50 -9.43 -20.63
N PRO A 146 10.41 -8.53 -21.63
CA PRO A 146 11.34 -7.41 -21.75
C PRO A 146 11.28 -6.46 -20.54
N VAL A 147 10.07 -6.15 -20.04
CA VAL A 147 9.89 -5.24 -18.90
C VAL A 147 10.45 -5.87 -17.62
N ARG A 148 10.15 -7.15 -17.37
CA ARG A 148 10.72 -7.87 -16.21
C ARG A 148 12.25 -7.90 -16.27
N LYS A 149 12.83 -8.13 -17.44
CA LYS A 149 14.30 -8.13 -17.63
C LYS A 149 14.90 -6.78 -17.27
N ILE A 150 14.31 -5.69 -17.74
CA ILE A 150 14.78 -4.33 -17.46
C ILE A 150 14.66 -4.01 -15.96
N SER A 151 13.53 -4.34 -15.34
CA SER A 151 13.30 -4.11 -13.91
C SER A 151 14.29 -4.89 -13.04
N GLN A 152 14.54 -6.16 -13.37
CA GLN A 152 15.52 -6.98 -12.65
C GLN A 152 16.95 -6.48 -12.83
N TYR A 153 17.31 -6.07 -14.05
CA TYR A 153 18.62 -5.48 -14.33
C TYR A 153 18.83 -4.19 -13.55
N SER A 154 17.83 -3.30 -13.54
CA SER A 154 17.85 -2.06 -12.76
C SER A 154 18.02 -2.34 -11.25
N PHE A 155 17.32 -3.34 -10.72
CA PHE A 155 17.46 -3.72 -9.32
C PHE A 155 18.88 -4.19 -9.01
N ILE A 156 19.47 -5.04 -9.85
CA ILE A 156 20.85 -5.55 -9.67
C ILE A 156 21.87 -4.42 -9.76
N ASP A 157 21.69 -3.52 -10.74
CA ASP A 157 22.59 -2.36 -10.91
C ASP A 157 22.57 -1.44 -9.68
N LEU A 158 21.36 -1.12 -9.17
CA LEU A 158 21.20 -0.31 -7.96
C LEU A 158 21.74 -1.01 -6.70
N TYR A 159 21.58 -2.32 -6.62
CA TYR A 159 22.15 -3.11 -5.51
C TYR A 159 23.67 -3.05 -5.54
N ASN A 160 24.30 -3.25 -6.71
CA ASN A 160 25.75 -3.18 -6.88
C ASN A 160 26.32 -1.78 -6.59
N LYS A 161 25.53 -0.73 -6.84
CA LYS A 161 25.86 0.66 -6.51
C LYS A 161 25.62 1.03 -5.04
N GLY A 162 25.10 0.12 -4.22
CA GLY A 162 24.85 0.33 -2.80
C GLY A 162 23.58 1.16 -2.48
N PHE A 163 22.71 1.46 -3.48
CA PHE A 163 21.47 2.16 -3.26
C PHE A 163 20.36 1.27 -2.72
N ILE A 164 20.44 -0.03 -2.96
CA ILE A 164 19.51 -1.04 -2.42
C ILE A 164 20.26 -1.90 -1.40
N TYR A 165 19.67 -2.00 -0.22
CA TYR A 165 20.20 -2.83 0.87
C TYR A 165 19.04 -3.41 1.70
N ARG A 166 19.31 -4.51 2.39
CA ARG A 166 18.34 -5.13 3.29
C ARG A 166 18.39 -4.46 4.65
N LYS A 167 17.23 -4.08 5.20
CA LYS A 167 17.11 -3.45 6.51
C LYS A 167 15.92 -4.04 7.27
N GLU A 168 16.06 -4.14 8.59
CA GLU A 168 14.96 -4.47 9.49
C GLU A 168 14.31 -3.17 9.94
N GLU A 169 13.13 -2.89 9.42
CA GLU A 169 12.33 -1.73 9.79
C GLU A 169 10.84 -2.10 9.85
N PRO A 170 10.04 -1.39 10.69
CA PRO A 170 8.60 -1.58 10.73
C PRO A 170 7.99 -1.21 9.39
N ALA A 171 7.06 -2.04 8.93
CA ALA A 171 6.26 -1.83 7.73
C ALA A 171 4.78 -2.01 8.06
N LEU A 172 3.93 -1.30 7.34
CA LEU A 172 2.48 -1.53 7.40
C LEU A 172 2.17 -2.92 6.85
N TYR A 173 1.42 -3.69 7.59
CA TYR A 173 1.13 -5.08 7.26
C TYR A 173 -0.34 -5.42 7.46
N CYS A 174 -0.96 -6.02 6.46
CA CYS A 174 -2.34 -6.50 6.54
C CYS A 174 -2.39 -7.99 6.96
N PRO A 175 -2.93 -8.33 8.13
CA PRO A 175 -3.02 -9.73 8.58
C PRO A 175 -4.04 -10.56 7.78
N ILE A 176 -4.99 -9.91 7.10
CA ILE A 176 -5.97 -10.59 6.24
C ILE A 176 -5.32 -10.96 4.91
N CYS A 177 -4.62 -10.00 4.30
CA CYS A 177 -3.89 -10.20 3.04
C CYS A 177 -2.58 -10.96 3.24
N ARG A 178 -2.06 -10.94 4.45
CA ARG A 178 -0.76 -11.52 4.84
C ARG A 178 0.40 -10.95 4.00
N THR A 179 0.33 -9.66 3.73
CA THR A 179 1.36 -8.93 2.97
C THR A 179 1.53 -7.52 3.52
N SER A 180 2.68 -6.92 3.23
CA SER A 180 2.88 -5.49 3.45
C SER A 180 1.98 -4.70 2.49
N VAL A 181 1.49 -3.55 2.96
CA VAL A 181 0.63 -2.65 2.20
C VAL A 181 1.28 -1.28 2.09
N ALA A 182 1.05 -0.59 0.98
CA ALA A 182 1.52 0.77 0.79
C ALA A 182 0.65 1.75 1.58
N GLN A 183 1.21 2.90 1.95
CA GLN A 183 0.46 3.94 2.66
C GLN A 183 -0.76 4.42 1.86
N ALA A 184 -0.67 4.44 0.54
CA ALA A 184 -1.78 4.82 -0.35
C ALA A 184 -2.96 3.82 -0.33
N GLU A 185 -2.78 2.63 0.23
CA GLU A 185 -3.81 1.59 0.36
C GLU A 185 -4.53 1.65 1.72
N LEU A 186 -4.24 2.66 2.55
CA LEU A 186 -4.84 2.83 3.86
C LEU A 186 -5.94 3.88 3.82
N ASP A 187 -7.09 3.53 4.37
CA ASP A 187 -8.15 4.48 4.68
C ASP A 187 -8.09 4.88 6.15
N ASN A 188 -8.22 6.17 6.42
CA ASN A 188 -8.34 6.67 7.79
C ASN A 188 -9.78 6.49 8.28
N VAL A 189 -9.94 5.77 9.38
CA VAL A 189 -11.25 5.53 10.00
C VAL A 189 -11.21 6.06 11.42
N GLU A 190 -12.15 6.94 11.74
CA GLU A 190 -12.36 7.39 13.12
C GLU A 190 -13.04 6.28 13.95
N VAL A 191 -12.41 5.90 15.04
CA VAL A 191 -12.93 4.88 15.96
C VAL A 191 -13.06 5.47 17.34
N LYS A 192 -14.22 5.32 17.97
CA LYS A 192 -14.40 5.66 19.39
C LYS A 192 -13.52 4.75 20.23
N THR A 193 -12.72 5.36 21.10
CA THR A 193 -11.86 4.66 22.05
C THR A 193 -11.98 5.30 23.44
N THR A 194 -11.53 4.58 24.46
CA THR A 194 -11.47 5.06 25.85
C THR A 194 -10.02 5.01 26.32
N PHE A 195 -9.66 5.96 27.17
CA PHE A 195 -8.46 5.81 27.97
C PHE A 195 -8.70 4.81 29.08
N ASN A 196 -7.72 3.95 29.30
CA ASN A 196 -7.71 2.97 30.39
C ASN A 196 -6.48 3.29 31.24
N ASP A 197 -6.71 3.49 32.53
CA ASP A 197 -5.66 3.73 33.52
C ASP A 197 -5.11 2.40 33.98
N ILE A 198 -3.81 2.19 33.78
CA ILE A 198 -3.12 0.96 34.11
C ILE A 198 -2.09 1.27 35.21
N GLU A 199 -2.15 0.57 36.32
CA GLU A 199 -1.20 0.71 37.43
C GLU A 199 0.07 -0.13 37.17
N PHE A 200 1.18 0.53 36.92
CA PHE A 200 2.53 -0.03 36.96
C PHE A 200 3.11 0.22 38.37
N LYS A 201 4.23 -0.47 38.71
CA LYS A 201 4.96 -0.25 39.95
C LYS A 201 6.44 -0.11 39.68
N THR A 202 7.13 0.72 40.44
CA THR A 202 8.59 0.66 40.51
C THR A 202 9.04 -0.55 41.33
N PRO A 203 10.29 -1.01 41.23
CA PRO A 203 10.82 -2.03 42.12
C PRO A 203 10.74 -1.62 43.61
N GLY A 204 10.75 -0.33 43.94
CA GLY A 204 10.54 0.22 45.27
C GLY A 204 9.10 0.26 45.73
N GLY A 205 8.13 -0.16 44.89
CA GLY A 205 6.70 -0.23 45.23
C GLY A 205 5.92 1.06 44.94
N GLU A 206 6.53 2.10 44.38
CA GLU A 206 5.81 3.31 43.95
C GLU A 206 4.84 2.99 42.80
N LYS A 207 3.60 3.48 42.92
CA LYS A 207 2.56 3.28 41.91
C LYS A 207 2.66 4.33 40.83
N LEU A 208 2.66 3.87 39.57
CA LEU A 208 2.71 4.70 38.35
C LEU A 208 1.46 4.42 37.52
N VAL A 209 0.59 5.40 37.38
CA VAL A 209 -0.61 5.24 36.55
C VAL A 209 -0.34 5.72 35.12
N ILE A 210 -0.55 4.84 34.16
CA ILE A 210 -0.37 5.11 32.73
C ILE A 210 -1.72 5.04 32.03
N ALA A 211 -2.12 6.14 31.39
CA ALA A 211 -3.35 6.20 30.61
C ALA A 211 -3.06 5.75 29.16
N THR A 212 -3.73 4.70 28.70
CA THR A 212 -3.57 4.18 27.34
C THR A 212 -4.90 3.91 26.65
N THR A 213 -4.94 4.10 25.34
CA THR A 213 -6.07 3.69 24.48
C THR A 213 -5.92 2.28 23.95
N ARG A 214 -4.75 1.64 24.17
CA ARG A 214 -4.42 0.32 23.63
C ARG A 214 -3.84 -0.61 24.70
N PRO A 215 -4.62 -0.97 25.74
CA PRO A 215 -4.16 -1.80 26.83
C PRO A 215 -3.67 -3.18 26.38
N GLU A 216 -4.18 -3.70 25.26
CA GLU A 216 -3.76 -4.98 24.68
C GLU A 216 -2.28 -5.02 24.31
N LEU A 217 -1.62 -3.87 24.12
CA LEU A 217 -0.18 -3.82 23.78
C LEU A 217 0.75 -3.99 24.97
N LEU A 218 0.23 -4.11 26.17
CA LEU A 218 1.02 -4.25 27.41
C LEU A 218 2.12 -5.33 27.36
N PRO A 219 1.92 -6.53 26.74
CA PRO A 219 2.98 -7.53 26.62
C PRO A 219 4.15 -7.08 25.72
N ALA A 220 3.93 -6.10 24.83
CA ALA A 220 4.96 -5.50 23.98
C ALA A 220 5.63 -4.26 24.59
N CYS A 221 5.27 -3.89 25.83
CA CYS A 221 5.86 -2.74 26.51
C CYS A 221 7.37 -2.94 26.69
N VAL A 222 8.16 -1.93 26.26
CA VAL A 222 9.62 -1.94 26.30
C VAL A 222 10.22 -0.75 27.06
N ALA A 223 9.43 0.30 27.31
CA ALA A 223 9.81 1.46 28.10
C ALA A 223 8.59 2.23 28.60
N VAL A 224 8.76 3.05 29.62
CA VAL A 224 7.83 4.09 30.04
C VAL A 224 8.51 5.44 29.83
N PHE A 225 7.80 6.41 29.25
CA PHE A 225 8.32 7.74 28.99
C PHE A 225 7.60 8.80 29.82
N TYR A 226 8.35 9.85 30.19
CA TYR A 226 7.83 11.08 30.80
C TYR A 226 8.51 12.30 30.19
N HIS A 227 7.86 13.46 30.24
CA HIS A 227 8.45 14.70 29.76
C HIS A 227 9.52 15.22 30.72
N PRO A 228 10.75 15.58 30.32
CA PRO A 228 11.86 15.96 31.21
C PRO A 228 11.58 17.21 32.08
N LYS A 229 10.62 18.04 31.68
CA LYS A 229 10.18 19.22 32.47
C LYS A 229 8.98 18.92 33.35
N ASP A 230 8.47 17.69 33.40
CA ASP A 230 7.37 17.31 34.28
C ASP A 230 7.88 17.02 35.67
N LYS A 231 7.70 17.97 36.59
CA LYS A 231 8.18 17.89 37.97
C LYS A 231 7.61 16.69 38.75
N ARG A 232 6.49 16.11 38.31
CA ARG A 232 5.87 14.96 38.96
C ARG A 232 6.74 13.72 38.85
N TYR A 233 7.54 13.60 37.78
CA TYR A 233 8.22 12.36 37.40
C TYR A 233 9.75 12.49 37.28
N ILE A 234 10.33 13.67 37.53
CA ILE A 234 11.80 13.87 37.44
C ILE A 234 12.57 12.92 38.38
N HIS A 235 12.00 12.58 39.52
CA HIS A 235 12.60 11.67 40.49
C HIS A 235 12.74 10.23 39.98
N LEU A 236 11.95 9.85 38.95
CA LEU A 236 11.99 8.52 38.31
C LEU A 236 13.14 8.33 37.34
N LYS A 237 14.02 9.31 37.18
CA LYS A 237 15.17 9.24 36.29
C LYS A 237 16.10 8.10 36.67
N GLY A 238 16.26 7.11 35.75
CA GLY A 238 17.09 5.92 35.98
C GLY A 238 16.38 4.77 36.68
N GLU A 239 15.13 4.98 37.10
CA GLU A 239 14.30 3.93 37.67
C GLU A 239 13.72 3.00 36.60
N LYS A 240 13.12 1.90 37.03
CA LYS A 240 12.39 0.97 36.19
C LYS A 240 10.92 0.91 36.57
N ALA A 241 10.08 0.56 35.62
CA ALA A 241 8.69 0.21 35.85
C ALA A 241 8.47 -1.30 35.66
N ILE A 242 7.60 -1.87 36.45
CA ILE A 242 7.15 -3.28 36.35
C ILE A 242 5.78 -3.25 35.71
N THR A 243 5.60 -3.90 34.55
CA THR A 243 4.31 -4.00 33.89
C THR A 243 3.37 -4.92 34.67
N PRO A 244 2.10 -4.54 34.89
CA PRO A 244 1.13 -5.45 35.50
C PRO A 244 0.88 -6.67 34.60
N VAL A 245 0.31 -7.73 35.15
CA VAL A 245 -0.01 -9.00 34.48
C VAL A 245 1.23 -9.74 33.97
N PHE A 246 2.14 -9.04 33.25
CA PHE A 246 3.32 -9.66 32.59
C PHE A 246 4.60 -9.59 33.44
N ASN A 247 4.64 -8.79 34.52
CA ASN A 247 5.78 -8.64 35.41
C ASN A 247 7.11 -8.35 34.73
N LYS A 248 7.09 -7.60 33.63
CA LYS A 248 8.32 -7.21 32.91
C LYS A 248 8.88 -5.93 33.50
N GLU A 249 10.17 -5.93 33.78
CA GLU A 249 10.88 -4.70 34.12
C GLU A 249 11.25 -3.95 32.82
N VAL A 250 10.87 -2.69 32.73
CA VAL A 250 11.18 -1.79 31.60
C VAL A 250 11.77 -0.48 32.14
N PRO A 251 12.70 0.16 31.40
CA PRO A 251 13.29 1.42 31.82
C PRO A 251 12.25 2.56 31.81
N ILE A 252 12.42 3.52 32.74
CA ILE A 252 11.72 4.80 32.72
C ILE A 252 12.65 5.85 32.12
N LEU A 253 12.26 6.46 31.00
CA LEU A 253 13.07 7.35 30.18
C LEU A 253 12.40 8.73 30.04
N ALA A 254 13.22 9.77 29.90
CA ALA A 254 12.73 11.12 29.61
C ALA A 254 12.82 11.42 28.12
N ASP A 255 11.76 12.00 27.55
CA ASP A 255 11.75 12.43 26.15
C ASP A 255 10.84 13.66 25.98
N ASP A 256 11.32 14.69 25.24
CA ASP A 256 10.60 15.93 24.98
C ASP A 256 9.33 15.75 24.13
N ALA A 257 9.19 14.63 23.41
CA ALA A 257 8.02 14.31 22.61
C ALA A 257 6.81 13.87 23.46
N VAL A 258 6.98 13.62 24.76
CA VAL A 258 5.86 13.32 25.66
C VAL A 258 5.04 14.57 25.95
N ASP A 259 3.75 14.51 25.71
CA ASP A 259 2.82 15.54 26.15
C ASP A 259 2.45 15.35 27.61
N LYS A 260 3.01 16.20 28.50
CA LYS A 260 2.80 16.15 29.95
C LYS A 260 1.36 16.40 30.40
N ASP A 261 0.56 17.04 29.54
CA ASP A 261 -0.82 17.42 29.82
C ASP A 261 -1.84 16.41 29.26
N LYS A 262 -1.36 15.36 28.57
CA LYS A 262 -2.18 14.29 28.01
C LYS A 262 -2.17 13.05 28.94
N GLY A 263 -3.36 12.59 29.31
CA GLY A 263 -3.53 11.47 30.24
C GLY A 263 -2.89 11.77 31.59
N THR A 264 -2.04 10.88 32.08
CA THR A 264 -1.30 11.04 33.33
C THR A 264 0.05 11.75 33.15
N GLY A 265 0.49 11.97 31.91
CA GLY A 265 1.84 12.45 31.59
C GLY A 265 2.90 11.34 31.55
N LEU A 266 2.52 10.09 31.87
CA LEU A 266 3.32 8.89 31.65
C LEU A 266 2.78 8.13 30.43
N VAL A 267 3.67 7.65 29.58
CA VAL A 267 3.31 6.93 28.35
C VAL A 267 4.11 5.63 28.26
N MET A 268 3.42 4.50 28.04
CA MET A 268 4.08 3.24 27.74
C MET A 268 4.46 3.20 26.25
N CYS A 269 5.66 2.76 25.95
CA CYS A 269 6.14 2.49 24.59
C CYS A 269 6.05 0.99 24.34
N CYS A 270 5.32 0.59 23.28
CA CYS A 270 5.06 -0.81 22.96
C CYS A 270 5.65 -1.17 21.59
N THR A 271 6.94 -1.12 21.45
CA THR A 271 7.73 -1.44 20.26
C THR A 271 7.26 -0.65 19.02
N PHE A 272 6.26 -1.12 18.29
CA PHE A 272 5.67 -0.47 17.10
C PHE A 272 4.17 -0.22 17.28
N GLY A 273 3.76 0.19 18.47
CA GLY A 273 2.36 0.46 18.79
C GLY A 273 1.75 1.58 17.96
N ASP A 274 2.51 2.66 17.75
CA ASP A 274 2.17 3.77 16.85
C ASP A 274 3.43 4.40 16.25
N GLN A 275 3.28 5.53 15.54
CA GLN A 275 4.39 6.23 14.92
C GLN A 275 5.38 6.84 15.93
N GLN A 276 4.88 7.25 17.10
CA GLN A 276 5.73 7.79 18.17
C GLN A 276 6.56 6.67 18.81
N ASP A 277 5.97 5.50 19.03
CA ASP A 277 6.66 4.32 19.54
C ASP A 277 7.82 3.91 18.62
N ILE A 278 7.62 3.95 17.29
CA ILE A 278 8.67 3.69 16.30
C ILE A 278 9.81 4.70 16.41
N THR A 279 9.48 5.97 16.63
CA THR A 279 10.48 7.03 16.81
C THR A 279 11.30 6.80 18.07
N TRP A 280 10.65 6.49 19.19
CA TRP A 280 11.33 6.16 20.44
C TRP A 280 12.17 4.89 20.34
N TYR A 281 11.64 3.85 19.70
CA TYR A 281 12.38 2.61 19.43
C TYR A 281 13.73 2.92 18.74
N LYS A 282 13.74 3.75 17.71
CA LYS A 282 14.93 4.12 16.97
C LYS A 282 15.89 5.00 17.79
N ASN A 283 15.37 6.05 18.42
CA ASN A 283 16.16 7.06 19.14
C ASN A 283 16.81 6.49 20.41
N HIS A 284 16.07 5.68 21.15
CA HIS A 284 16.53 5.09 22.42
C HIS A 284 17.06 3.68 22.27
N LYS A 285 17.15 3.14 21.04
CA LYS A 285 17.64 1.77 20.75
C LYS A 285 16.94 0.71 21.61
N LEU A 286 15.62 0.82 21.72
CA LEU A 286 14.82 -0.10 22.51
C LEU A 286 14.81 -1.52 21.92
N PRO A 287 14.56 -2.57 22.71
CA PRO A 287 14.47 -3.93 22.22
C PRO A 287 13.23 -4.10 21.33
N LEU A 288 13.32 -4.97 20.34
CA LEU A 288 12.19 -5.41 19.53
C LEU A 288 11.47 -6.56 20.24
N VAL A 289 10.18 -6.36 20.55
CA VAL A 289 9.32 -7.41 21.13
C VAL A 289 8.14 -7.64 20.20
N GLN A 290 8.15 -8.76 19.49
CA GLN A 290 7.06 -9.18 18.63
C GLN A 290 6.10 -10.07 19.42
N VAL A 291 4.85 -9.65 19.52
CA VAL A 291 3.79 -10.38 20.24
C VAL A 291 2.57 -10.69 19.36
N VAL A 292 2.55 -10.20 18.13
CA VAL A 292 1.47 -10.45 17.15
C VAL A 292 2.03 -11.18 15.93
N GLY A 293 1.39 -12.28 15.57
CA GLY A 293 1.75 -13.08 14.39
C GLY A 293 1.22 -12.48 13.10
N ARG A 294 1.71 -13.02 11.97
CA ARG A 294 1.31 -12.59 10.62
C ARG A 294 -0.18 -12.74 10.32
N ASN A 295 -0.89 -13.55 11.07
CA ASN A 295 -2.35 -13.76 10.97
C ASN A 295 -3.15 -12.81 11.87
N GLY A 296 -2.50 -11.87 12.57
CA GLY A 296 -3.13 -10.92 13.50
C GLY A 296 -3.60 -11.58 14.81
N VAL A 297 -3.00 -12.70 15.17
CA VAL A 297 -3.25 -13.43 16.41
C VAL A 297 -2.05 -13.25 17.33
N TRP A 298 -2.32 -13.09 18.63
CA TRP A 298 -1.30 -12.97 19.66
C TRP A 298 -0.49 -14.26 19.77
N LEU A 299 0.83 -14.12 19.84
CA LEU A 299 1.78 -15.21 19.98
C LEU A 299 1.89 -15.67 21.46
N ASP A 300 2.55 -16.79 21.70
CA ASP A 300 2.72 -17.38 23.04
C ASP A 300 3.45 -16.44 24.01
N GLU A 301 4.33 -15.57 23.50
CA GLU A 301 5.03 -14.54 24.27
C GLU A 301 4.07 -13.51 24.91
N ALA A 302 2.86 -13.41 24.43
CA ALA A 302 1.82 -12.56 25.01
C ALA A 302 1.08 -13.23 26.20
N GLY A 303 1.50 -14.41 26.64
CA GLY A 303 0.97 -15.10 27.82
C GLY A 303 -0.56 -15.26 27.79
N PRO A 304 -1.32 -14.66 28.75
CA PRO A 304 -2.77 -14.84 28.83
C PRO A 304 -3.54 -14.32 27.60
N LEU A 305 -2.90 -13.58 26.70
CA LEU A 305 -3.50 -13.10 25.45
C LEU A 305 -3.18 -14.00 24.25
N ALA A 306 -2.34 -15.02 24.41
CA ALA A 306 -1.95 -15.93 23.34
C ALA A 306 -3.17 -16.57 22.65
N GLY A 307 -3.11 -16.69 21.32
CA GLY A 307 -4.18 -17.27 20.52
C GLY A 307 -5.38 -16.34 20.25
N LEU A 308 -5.50 -15.21 20.94
CA LEU A 308 -6.58 -14.26 20.75
C LEU A 308 -6.29 -13.31 19.56
N ARG A 309 -7.34 -12.80 18.93
CA ARG A 309 -7.23 -11.67 18.01
C ARG A 309 -7.09 -10.35 18.78
N VAL A 310 -6.51 -9.33 18.17
CA VAL A 310 -6.26 -8.02 18.82
C VAL A 310 -7.51 -7.47 19.51
N ARG A 311 -8.68 -7.55 18.86
CA ARG A 311 -9.94 -7.04 19.44
C ARG A 311 -10.38 -7.79 20.71
N ASP A 312 -10.18 -9.11 20.72
CA ASP A 312 -10.58 -9.97 21.86
C ASP A 312 -9.55 -9.83 22.99
N ALA A 313 -8.26 -9.70 22.66
CA ALA A 313 -7.19 -9.44 23.61
C ALA A 313 -7.38 -8.12 24.36
N ARG A 314 -7.89 -7.06 23.68
CA ARG A 314 -8.22 -5.77 24.34
C ARG A 314 -9.25 -5.94 25.45
N LYS A 315 -10.28 -6.74 25.25
CA LYS A 315 -11.27 -7.04 26.30
C LYS A 315 -10.64 -7.88 27.41
N LYS A 316 -9.89 -8.90 27.02
CA LYS A 316 -9.30 -9.85 27.98
C LYS A 316 -8.31 -9.19 28.92
N VAL A 317 -7.45 -8.30 28.44
CA VAL A 317 -6.43 -7.64 29.29
C VAL A 317 -7.06 -6.72 30.35
N LEU A 318 -8.27 -6.18 30.12
CA LEU A 318 -8.99 -5.36 31.10
C LEU A 318 -9.67 -6.18 32.20
N GLU A 319 -9.80 -7.50 32.03
CA GLU A 319 -10.33 -8.44 33.02
C GLU A 319 -9.22 -9.00 33.92
N LEU A 320 -7.96 -8.82 33.55
CA LEU A 320 -6.79 -9.33 34.29
C LEU A 320 -6.22 -8.28 35.23
#